data_bcf7838a6b0dcea8be8c834d8fdc534a
#
_entry.id   bcf7838a6b0dcea8be8c834d8fdc534a
#
_cell.length_a   1.000
_cell.length_b   1.000
_cell.length_c   1.000
_cell.angle_alpha   90.00
_cell.angle_beta   90.00
_cell.angle_gamma   90.00
#
_symmetry.space_group_name_H-M   'P 1'
#
loop_
_entity.id
_entity.type
_entity.pdbx_description
1 polymer ?
#
loop_
_entity_poly.entity_id
_entity_poly.type
_entity_poly.pdbx_seq_one_letter_code
_entity_poly.pdbx_strand_id
1 'polypeptide(L)'
;MLTFMGFACLAWFGLRQSETLPAQNRNKFSLNLIKTEAAQVVKNRRTAGYTIVLGLIFGMFLSYISTAQQIFEVSYKLGEEFPIYFAINALALGAASMINAKLVMIYGMRYLSMRAMGTFCVIAVAFLPVVVAYDGVPPLWAFMEFCMSSFFA
;
A
#
# COMPACT_ATOMS: atom_id res chain seq x y z
N MET A 1 -5.71 -18.25 18.71
CA MET A 1 -6.66 -17.12 18.80
C MET A 1 -7.03 -16.55 17.43
N LEU A 2 -6.08 -16.24 16.55
CA LEU A 2 -6.36 -15.67 15.20
C LEU A 2 -7.28 -16.55 14.34
N THR A 3 -7.08 -17.87 14.35
CA THR A 3 -7.91 -18.82 13.61
C THR A 3 -9.37 -18.81 14.06
N PHE A 4 -9.59 -18.74 15.36
CA PHE A 4 -10.94 -18.63 15.93
C PHE A 4 -11.64 -17.34 15.53
N MET A 5 -10.92 -16.20 15.59
CA MET A 5 -11.43 -14.92 15.11
C MET A 5 -11.77 -14.95 13.62
N GLY A 6 -10.93 -15.60 12.80
CA GLY A 6 -11.18 -15.78 11.37
C GLY A 6 -12.47 -16.58 11.11
N PHE A 7 -12.70 -17.68 11.81
CA PHE A 7 -13.95 -18.44 11.70
C PHE A 7 -15.17 -17.67 12.20
N ALA A 8 -15.05 -16.92 13.29
CA ALA A 8 -16.12 -16.06 13.79
C ALA A 8 -16.50 -14.97 12.79
N CYS A 9 -15.51 -14.33 12.15
CA CYS A 9 -15.75 -13.33 11.10
C CYS A 9 -16.40 -13.96 9.86
N LEU A 10 -15.96 -15.15 9.42
CA LEU A 10 -16.55 -15.86 8.30
C LEU A 10 -18.00 -16.26 8.58
N ALA A 11 -18.28 -16.80 9.77
CA ALA A 11 -19.63 -17.16 10.18
C ALA A 11 -20.53 -15.91 10.26
N TRP A 12 -20.03 -14.82 10.86
CA TRP A 12 -20.78 -13.56 10.94
C TRP A 12 -21.10 -13.02 9.56
N PHE A 13 -20.10 -13.00 8.66
CA PHE A 13 -20.29 -12.52 7.30
C PHE A 13 -21.30 -13.38 6.54
N GLY A 14 -21.16 -14.71 6.59
CA GLY A 14 -22.06 -15.64 5.88
C GLY A 14 -23.51 -15.61 6.38
N LEU A 15 -23.73 -15.35 7.69
CA LEU A 15 -25.08 -15.33 8.28
C LEU A 15 -25.78 -13.96 8.19
N ARG A 16 -25.01 -12.86 8.16
CA ARG A 16 -25.58 -11.51 8.31
C ARG A 16 -25.47 -10.67 7.03
N GLN A 17 -24.62 -10.99 6.10
CA GLN A 17 -24.53 -10.29 4.83
C GLN A 17 -25.54 -10.87 3.84
N SER A 18 -26.49 -10.04 3.45
CA SER A 18 -27.40 -10.36 2.35
C SER A 18 -26.64 -10.29 1.03
N GLU A 19 -26.93 -11.18 0.11
CA GLU A 19 -26.40 -11.17 -1.25
C GLU A 19 -26.79 -9.88 -1.96
N THR A 20 -25.83 -9.04 -2.27
CA THR A 20 -26.03 -7.73 -2.92
C THR A 20 -26.12 -7.83 -4.43
N LEU A 21 -25.68 -8.96 -5.03
CA LEU A 21 -25.73 -9.14 -6.48
C LEU A 21 -27.14 -9.59 -6.91
N PRO A 22 -27.82 -8.82 -7.77
CA PRO A 22 -29.12 -9.21 -8.33
C PRO A 22 -29.04 -10.58 -9.01
N ALA A 23 -30.08 -11.40 -8.82
CA ALA A 23 -30.11 -12.78 -9.35
C ALA A 23 -29.83 -12.87 -10.86
N GLN A 24 -30.19 -11.83 -11.60
CA GLN A 24 -29.99 -11.73 -13.05
C GLN A 24 -28.51 -11.61 -13.45
N ASN A 25 -27.65 -11.09 -12.57
CA ASN A 25 -26.23 -10.83 -12.81
C ASN A 25 -25.33 -11.93 -12.20
N ARG A 26 -25.93 -12.97 -11.62
CA ARG A 26 -25.18 -14.08 -11.01
C ARG A 26 -24.68 -15.03 -12.10
N ASN A 27 -23.42 -14.94 -12.42
CA ASN A 27 -22.77 -15.89 -13.32
C ASN A 27 -22.42 -17.16 -12.55
N LYS A 28 -22.68 -18.34 -13.19
CA LYS A 28 -22.20 -19.61 -12.63
C LYS A 28 -20.67 -19.59 -12.63
N PHE A 29 -20.07 -20.17 -11.59
CA PHE A 29 -18.63 -20.33 -11.51
C PHE A 29 -18.10 -21.09 -12.72
N SER A 30 -17.26 -20.45 -13.53
CA SER A 30 -16.66 -21.03 -14.73
C SER A 30 -15.18 -20.67 -14.80
N LEU A 31 -14.31 -21.68 -14.77
CA LEU A 31 -12.86 -21.49 -14.90
C LEU A 31 -12.50 -20.88 -16.26
N ASN A 32 -13.27 -21.19 -17.30
CA ASN A 32 -13.05 -20.62 -18.63
C ASN A 32 -13.36 -19.11 -18.66
N LEU A 33 -14.43 -18.67 -17.98
CA LEU A 33 -14.76 -17.26 -17.85
C LEU A 33 -13.64 -16.53 -17.13
N ILE A 34 -13.16 -17.05 -15.98
CA ILE A 34 -12.06 -16.45 -15.21
C ILE A 34 -10.79 -16.35 -16.07
N LYS A 35 -10.43 -17.39 -16.84
CA LYS A 35 -9.28 -17.34 -17.73
C LYS A 35 -9.42 -16.28 -18.82
N THR A 36 -10.62 -16.16 -19.39
CA THR A 36 -10.89 -15.17 -20.44
C THR A 36 -10.80 -13.76 -19.91
N GLU A 37 -11.39 -13.49 -18.76
CA GLU A 37 -11.32 -12.18 -18.10
C GLU A 37 -9.89 -11.83 -17.67
N ALA A 38 -9.16 -12.78 -17.10
CA ALA A 38 -7.74 -12.59 -16.75
C ALA A 38 -6.89 -12.31 -18.01
N ALA A 39 -7.14 -13.02 -19.12
CA ALA A 39 -6.47 -12.77 -20.38
C ALA A 39 -6.78 -11.37 -20.94
N GLN A 40 -8.02 -10.89 -20.78
CA GLN A 40 -8.38 -9.52 -21.18
C GLN A 40 -7.65 -8.45 -20.37
N VAL A 41 -7.49 -8.66 -19.05
CA VAL A 41 -6.70 -7.77 -18.19
C VAL A 41 -5.26 -7.69 -18.66
N VAL A 42 -4.62 -8.84 -18.93
CA VAL A 42 -3.23 -8.89 -19.40
C VAL A 42 -3.05 -8.28 -20.79
N LYS A 43 -4.01 -8.50 -21.71
CA LYS A 43 -3.99 -7.92 -23.06
C LYS A 43 -4.21 -6.40 -23.05
N ASN A 44 -4.92 -5.87 -22.07
CA ASN A 44 -5.14 -4.43 -21.96
C ASN A 44 -3.92 -3.76 -21.36
N ARG A 45 -3.09 -3.12 -22.20
CA ARG A 45 -1.85 -2.45 -21.78
C ARG A 45 -2.03 -1.46 -20.63
N ARG A 46 -3.17 -0.75 -20.58
CA ARG A 46 -3.44 0.21 -19.50
C ARG A 46 -3.68 -0.52 -18.17
N THR A 47 -4.55 -1.52 -18.20
CA THR A 47 -4.89 -2.31 -17.00
C THR A 47 -3.67 -3.07 -16.50
N ALA A 48 -2.92 -3.74 -17.38
CA ALA A 48 -1.69 -4.43 -17.05
C ALA A 48 -0.64 -3.48 -16.44
N GLY A 49 -0.46 -2.28 -17.03
CA GLY A 49 0.45 -1.27 -16.49
C GLY A 49 0.06 -0.83 -15.08
N TYR A 50 -1.20 -0.50 -14.82
CA TYR A 50 -1.66 -0.14 -13.48
C TYR A 50 -1.51 -1.29 -12.48
N THR A 51 -1.77 -2.53 -12.88
CA THR A 51 -1.63 -3.71 -12.03
C THR A 51 -0.17 -3.92 -11.62
N ILE A 52 0.78 -3.79 -12.56
CA ILE A 52 2.21 -3.92 -12.27
C ILE A 52 2.66 -2.83 -11.31
N VAL A 53 2.32 -1.58 -11.59
CA VAL A 53 2.69 -0.44 -10.73
C VAL A 53 2.12 -0.61 -9.33
N LEU A 54 0.85 -0.97 -9.21
CA LEU A 54 0.21 -1.21 -7.91
C LEU A 54 0.89 -2.35 -7.17
N GLY A 55 1.23 -3.44 -7.88
CA GLY A 55 1.97 -4.57 -7.30
C GLY A 55 3.35 -4.18 -6.79
N LEU A 56 4.09 -3.34 -7.52
CA LEU A 56 5.40 -2.83 -7.10
C LEU A 56 5.30 -1.94 -5.86
N ILE A 57 4.36 -0.98 -5.85
CA ILE A 57 4.14 -0.09 -4.70
C ILE A 57 3.74 -0.91 -3.46
N PHE A 58 2.80 -1.85 -3.62
CA PHE A 58 2.37 -2.69 -2.51
C PHE A 58 3.48 -3.63 -2.02
N GLY A 59 4.29 -4.16 -2.93
CA GLY A 59 5.48 -4.96 -2.61
C GLY A 59 6.51 -4.18 -1.80
N MET A 60 6.80 -2.92 -2.16
CA MET A 60 7.68 -2.04 -1.39
C MET A 60 7.12 -1.76 0.01
N PHE A 61 5.82 -1.51 0.11
CA PHE A 61 5.15 -1.28 1.39
C PHE A 61 5.19 -2.50 2.30
N LEU A 62 4.92 -3.69 1.78
CA LEU A 62 5.04 -4.95 2.53
C LEU A 62 6.48 -5.23 2.95
N SER A 63 7.45 -4.97 2.08
CA SER A 63 8.87 -5.09 2.41
C SER A 63 9.25 -4.16 3.57
N TYR A 64 8.82 -2.90 3.51
CA TYR A 64 9.04 -1.95 4.60
C TYR A 64 8.46 -2.47 5.93
N ILE A 65 7.18 -2.89 5.94
CA ILE A 65 6.55 -3.42 7.18
C ILE A 65 7.31 -4.64 7.72
N SER A 66 7.73 -5.54 6.83
CA SER A 66 8.41 -6.79 7.21
C SER A 66 9.81 -6.54 7.78
N THR A 67 10.48 -5.48 7.34
CA THR A 67 11.85 -5.16 7.74
C THR A 67 11.93 -3.98 8.73
N ALA A 68 10.81 -3.32 9.01
CA ALA A 68 10.78 -2.12 9.85
C ALA A 68 11.43 -2.35 11.21
N GLN A 69 11.08 -3.44 11.90
CA GLN A 69 11.69 -3.77 13.18
C GLN A 69 13.21 -3.90 13.07
N GLN A 70 13.69 -4.62 12.07
CA GLN A 70 15.13 -4.81 11.85
C GLN A 70 15.84 -3.48 11.56
N ILE A 71 15.22 -2.62 10.74
CA ILE A 71 15.79 -1.30 10.42
C ILE A 71 15.90 -0.45 11.68
N PHE A 72 14.85 -0.33 12.46
CA PHE A 72 14.83 0.54 13.64
C PHE A 72 15.66 -0.02 14.82
N GLU A 73 15.64 -1.33 15.05
CA GLU A 73 16.38 -1.94 16.15
C GLU A 73 17.86 -2.16 15.82
N VAL A 74 18.19 -2.65 14.62
CA VAL A 74 19.56 -3.00 14.27
C VAL A 74 20.31 -1.82 13.70
N SER A 75 19.76 -1.11 12.71
CA SER A 75 20.46 -0.02 12.04
C SER A 75 20.48 1.25 12.87
N TYR A 76 19.36 1.60 13.52
CA TYR A 76 19.24 2.81 14.33
C TYR A 76 19.40 2.59 15.84
N LYS A 77 19.46 1.33 16.29
CA LYS A 77 19.64 0.95 17.70
C LYS A 77 18.60 1.56 18.66
N LEU A 78 17.37 1.73 18.19
CA LEU A 78 16.32 2.40 18.95
C LEU A 78 15.75 1.53 20.10
N GLY A 79 15.95 0.20 20.07
CA GLY A 79 15.50 -0.70 21.12
C GLY A 79 14.02 -0.50 21.49
N GLU A 80 13.76 -0.08 22.72
CA GLU A 80 12.40 0.12 23.24
C GLU A 80 11.65 1.30 22.62
N GLU A 81 12.33 2.22 21.93
CA GLU A 81 11.71 3.36 21.27
C GLU A 81 11.11 3.02 19.88
N PHE A 82 11.44 1.87 19.31
CA PHE A 82 10.93 1.42 18.00
C PHE A 82 9.40 1.60 17.85
N PRO A 83 8.55 1.20 18.83
CA PRO A 83 7.10 1.32 18.67
C PRO A 83 6.63 2.75 18.46
N ILE A 84 7.32 3.74 19.03
CA ILE A 84 6.98 5.16 18.93
C ILE A 84 7.21 5.64 17.50
N TYR A 85 8.39 5.40 16.95
CA TYR A 85 8.71 5.79 15.56
C TYR A 85 7.84 5.07 14.54
N PHE A 86 7.55 3.79 14.77
CA PHE A 86 6.63 3.03 13.93
C PHE A 86 5.20 3.57 14.00
N ALA A 87 4.73 3.95 15.19
CA ALA A 87 3.42 4.56 15.37
C ALA A 87 3.30 5.92 14.68
N ILE A 88 4.35 6.74 14.69
CA ILE A 88 4.38 8.03 13.97
C ILE A 88 4.21 7.80 12.47
N ASN A 89 4.93 6.81 11.89
CA ASN A 89 4.77 6.45 10.48
C ASN A 89 3.37 5.92 10.17
N ALA A 90 2.78 5.11 11.06
CA ALA A 90 1.41 4.61 10.89
C ALA A 90 0.37 5.74 10.94
N LEU A 91 0.55 6.72 11.82
CA LEU A 91 -0.30 7.92 11.88
C LEU A 91 -0.16 8.78 10.61
N ALA A 92 1.04 8.94 10.09
CA ALA A 92 1.28 9.65 8.84
C ALA A 92 0.57 8.96 7.66
N LEU A 93 0.65 7.62 7.57
CA LEU A 93 -0.08 6.84 6.56
C LEU A 93 -1.60 6.99 6.70
N GLY A 94 -2.13 6.97 7.93
CA GLY A 94 -3.54 7.20 8.19
C GLY A 94 -4.00 8.60 7.76
N ALA A 95 -3.24 9.63 8.09
CA ALA A 95 -3.50 11.01 7.68
C ALA A 95 -3.44 11.17 6.16
N ALA A 96 -2.42 10.59 5.52
CA ALA A 96 -2.29 10.58 4.06
C ALA A 96 -3.50 9.92 3.38
N SER A 97 -3.96 8.77 3.89
CA SER A 97 -5.16 8.08 3.38
C SER A 97 -6.43 8.96 3.49
N MET A 98 -6.61 9.67 4.60
CA MET A 98 -7.76 10.57 4.78
C MET A 98 -7.72 11.76 3.83
N ILE A 99 -6.55 12.34 3.61
CA ILE A 99 -6.35 13.45 2.68
C ILE A 99 -6.57 12.95 1.25
N ASN A 100 -5.98 11.81 0.88
CA ASN A 100 -6.14 11.21 -0.43
C ASN A 100 -7.60 10.92 -0.76
N ALA A 101 -8.39 10.40 0.19
CA ALA A 101 -9.82 10.16 0.01
C ALA A 101 -10.59 11.43 -0.35
N LYS A 102 -10.23 12.58 0.24
CA LYS A 102 -10.84 13.88 -0.11
C LYS A 102 -10.37 14.39 -1.47
N LEU A 103 -9.07 14.29 -1.75
CA LEU A 103 -8.48 14.77 -3.00
C LEU A 103 -8.98 14.01 -4.22
N VAL A 104 -9.19 12.69 -4.10
CA VAL A 104 -9.77 11.87 -5.17
C VAL A 104 -11.15 12.34 -5.58
N MET A 105 -11.96 12.78 -4.63
CA MET A 105 -13.31 13.30 -4.90
C MET A 105 -13.29 14.64 -5.65
N ILE A 106 -12.23 15.43 -5.47
CA ILE A 106 -12.09 16.77 -6.08
C ILE A 106 -11.40 16.68 -7.44
N TYR A 107 -10.28 16.00 -7.53
CA TYR A 107 -9.41 15.99 -8.71
C TYR A 107 -9.55 14.75 -9.60
N GLY A 108 -10.23 13.71 -9.11
CA GLY A 108 -10.38 12.44 -9.78
C GLY A 108 -9.16 11.53 -9.65
N MET A 109 -9.42 10.24 -9.72
CA MET A 109 -8.41 9.20 -9.47
C MET A 109 -7.22 9.26 -10.44
N ARG A 110 -7.47 9.46 -11.74
CA ARG A 110 -6.42 9.45 -12.77
C ARG A 110 -5.39 10.57 -12.56
N TYR A 111 -5.88 11.78 -12.32
CA TYR A 111 -5.01 12.94 -12.11
C TYR A 111 -4.16 12.75 -10.86
N LEU A 112 -4.81 12.35 -9.78
CA LEU A 112 -4.14 12.16 -8.49
C LEU A 112 -3.08 11.06 -8.56
N SER A 113 -3.40 9.90 -9.15
CA SER A 113 -2.44 8.79 -9.28
C SER A 113 -1.19 9.17 -10.10
N MET A 114 -1.37 9.95 -11.19
CA MET A 114 -0.21 10.40 -11.98
C MET A 114 0.66 11.38 -11.21
N ARG A 115 0.04 12.29 -10.45
CA ARG A 115 0.77 13.24 -9.60
C ARG A 115 1.48 12.53 -8.45
N ALA A 116 0.80 11.63 -7.77
CA ALA A 116 1.35 10.81 -6.69
C ALA A 116 2.60 10.06 -7.15
N MET A 117 2.53 9.35 -8.27
CA MET A 117 3.68 8.64 -8.82
C MET A 117 4.84 9.58 -9.18
N GLY A 118 4.54 10.72 -9.80
CA GLY A 118 5.57 11.72 -10.14
C GLY A 118 6.24 12.27 -8.89
N THR A 119 5.46 12.62 -7.87
CA THR A 119 5.97 13.13 -6.59
C THR A 119 6.82 12.08 -5.88
N PHE A 120 6.35 10.83 -5.83
CA PHE A 120 7.11 9.72 -5.25
C PHE A 120 8.46 9.51 -5.95
N CYS A 121 8.50 9.53 -7.29
CA CYS A 121 9.74 9.44 -8.04
C CYS A 121 10.70 10.58 -7.72
N VAL A 122 10.21 11.82 -7.62
CA VAL A 122 11.02 12.98 -7.26
C VAL A 122 11.60 12.82 -5.86
N ILE A 123 10.77 12.43 -4.87
CA ILE A 123 11.20 12.20 -3.49
C ILE A 123 12.27 11.10 -3.45
N ALA A 124 12.04 9.98 -4.14
CA ALA A 124 12.98 8.86 -4.18
C ALA A 124 14.34 9.26 -4.80
N VAL A 125 14.33 9.98 -5.92
CA VAL A 125 15.55 10.47 -6.57
C VAL A 125 16.27 11.51 -5.70
N ALA A 126 15.53 12.42 -5.06
CA ALA A 126 16.11 13.43 -4.17
C ALA A 126 16.73 12.80 -2.91
N PHE A 127 16.23 11.65 -2.46
CA PHE A 127 16.75 10.95 -1.29
C PHE A 127 18.00 10.11 -1.59
N LEU A 128 18.22 9.70 -2.86
CA LEU A 128 19.39 8.91 -3.26
C LEU A 128 20.75 9.50 -2.83
N PRO A 129 21.03 10.80 -3.05
CA PRO A 129 22.28 11.41 -2.60
C PRO A 129 22.48 11.30 -1.07
N VAL A 130 21.41 11.41 -0.30
CA VAL A 130 21.45 11.28 1.17
C VAL A 130 21.86 9.86 1.54
N VAL A 131 21.25 8.84 0.91
CA VAL A 131 21.59 7.43 1.16
C VAL A 131 23.04 7.15 0.81
N VAL A 132 23.52 7.66 -0.33
CA VAL A 132 24.91 7.48 -0.77
C VAL A 132 25.89 8.18 0.16
N ALA A 133 25.58 9.40 0.61
CA ALA A 133 26.46 10.17 1.49
C ALA A 133 26.63 9.54 2.89
N TYR A 134 25.69 8.72 3.31
CA TYR A 134 25.69 8.04 4.61
C TYR A 134 25.90 6.52 4.51
N ASP A 135 26.53 6.03 3.44
CA ASP A 135 26.85 4.60 3.23
C ASP A 135 25.66 3.65 3.42
N GLY A 136 24.46 4.08 3.01
CA GLY A 136 23.25 3.30 3.06
C GLY A 136 22.43 3.40 4.35
N VAL A 137 22.92 4.09 5.37
CA VAL A 137 22.21 4.30 6.64
C VAL A 137 22.07 5.81 6.92
N PRO A 138 21.09 6.47 6.30
CA PRO A 138 20.85 7.91 6.51
C PRO A 138 20.49 8.21 7.97
N PRO A 139 20.63 9.46 8.44
CA PRO A 139 20.18 9.84 9.77
C PRO A 139 18.70 9.51 9.99
N LEU A 140 18.33 9.10 11.21
CA LEU A 140 16.95 8.69 11.54
C LEU A 140 15.90 9.72 11.11
N TRP A 141 16.16 11.01 11.36
CA TRP A 141 15.24 12.10 10.98
C TRP A 141 15.00 12.17 9.46
N ALA A 142 16.06 11.98 8.65
CA ALA A 142 15.96 11.99 7.20
C ALA A 142 15.21 10.75 6.68
N PHE A 143 15.44 9.58 7.29
CA PHE A 143 14.71 8.36 6.97
C PHE A 143 13.22 8.49 7.30
N MET A 144 12.89 9.06 8.47
CA MET A 144 11.50 9.31 8.89
C MET A 144 10.79 10.29 7.94
N GLU A 145 11.47 11.39 7.56
CA GLU A 145 10.94 12.36 6.61
C GLU A 145 10.68 11.74 5.24
N PHE A 146 11.61 10.90 4.77
CA PHE A 146 11.42 10.12 3.54
C PHE A 146 10.20 9.20 3.62
N CYS A 147 10.05 8.44 4.70
CA CYS A 147 8.90 7.55 4.88
C CYS A 147 7.58 8.35 4.90
N MET A 148 7.50 9.40 5.71
CA MET A 148 6.30 10.23 5.81
C MET A 148 5.95 10.90 4.49
N SER A 149 6.91 11.54 3.82
CA SER A 149 6.68 12.20 2.52
C SER A 149 6.25 11.20 1.44
N SER A 150 6.79 9.98 1.46
CA SER A 150 6.41 8.89 0.55
C SER A 150 4.96 8.42 0.75
N PHE A 151 4.44 8.47 1.98
CA PHE A 151 3.03 8.14 2.25
C PHE A 151 2.06 9.23 1.77
N PHE A 152 2.52 10.48 1.70
CA PHE A 152 1.71 11.59 1.19
C PHE A 152 1.80 11.78 -0.33
N ALA A 153 2.75 11.12 -0.99
CA ALA A 153 2.88 11.14 -2.45
C ALA A 153 1.84 10.25 -3.12
#